data_eca015df04bac13ffafc84987515509f
#
_entry.id   eca015df04bac13ffafc84987515509f
#
_cell.length_a   1.000
_cell.length_b   1.000
_cell.length_c   1.000
_cell.angle_alpha   90.00
_cell.angle_beta   90.00
_cell.angle_gamma   90.00
#
_symmetry.space_group_name_H-M   'P 1'
#
loop_
_entity.id
_entity.type
_entity.pdbx_description
1 polymer ?
#
loop_
_entity_poly.entity_id
_entity_poly.type
_entity_poly.pdbx_seq_one_letter_code
_entity_poly.pdbx_strand_id
1 'polypeptide(L)'
;MIKRRTLLTAAAAGATLPRFAIAAAMPELTSIRSTAKSWIWMAEDYALHGGFFTQAGVKVTASASGRGTNMTSLIGDSVDVEWGDPGEALNAKKNNLAFRTIGQTVGKFGSHVMVKQSVLTAKGITEASPVAAKIAALKGLRMGDTGPGGAPDNLLRWLAAKGGMNPNTDLRLVPIQGGGPAILAALGKGVIDGFCLSSPTSDLAVQKYGCGYLFNMVTNPPPELAHFTYIICSTGVKTLHDKREALIRYVTGLALSLKAIHDDPAKFKAFAIPFLELDAAIAEGAFSGNASMYYPNPTLTEAQFKTNVAFIDAANKTAGESPMPASLTFASMYDPSIAEAAMKRV
;
A
#
# COMPACT_ATOMS: atom_id res chain seq x y z
N MET A 1 35.91 89.99 -12.81
CA MET A 1 36.89 88.94 -12.53
C MET A 1 36.51 88.27 -11.24
N ILE A 2 36.46 87.03 -11.20
CA ILE A 2 36.68 85.97 -10.21
C ILE A 2 35.63 84.89 -10.37
N LYS A 3 36.13 83.75 -10.87
CA LYS A 3 35.43 82.47 -10.99
C LYS A 3 35.35 81.78 -9.63
N ARG A 4 34.18 81.24 -9.30
CA ARG A 4 34.09 80.19 -8.28
C ARG A 4 33.38 78.97 -8.85
N ARG A 5 34.15 77.89 -9.04
CA ARG A 5 33.64 76.55 -9.29
C ARG A 5 33.20 75.92 -7.96
N THR A 6 31.97 75.53 -7.83
CA THR A 6 31.47 74.71 -6.71
C THR A 6 31.27 73.31 -7.22
N LEU A 7 32.07 72.39 -6.72
CA LEU A 7 31.89 70.95 -6.93
C LEU A 7 30.72 70.46 -6.09
N LEU A 8 29.67 69.90 -6.73
CA LEU A 8 28.64 69.15 -6.09
C LEU A 8 29.03 67.65 -6.11
N THR A 9 29.42 67.09 -4.97
CA THR A 9 29.56 65.68 -4.72
C THR A 9 28.18 65.13 -4.42
N ALA A 10 27.58 64.41 -5.39
CA ALA A 10 26.33 63.63 -5.17
C ALA A 10 26.71 62.31 -4.48
N ALA A 11 26.34 62.19 -3.21
CA ALA A 11 26.38 60.93 -2.49
C ALA A 11 25.26 60.03 -3.02
N ALA A 12 25.59 58.99 -3.76
CA ALA A 12 24.65 57.92 -4.15
C ALA A 12 24.34 57.07 -2.92
N ALA A 13 23.24 57.37 -2.24
CA ALA A 13 22.66 56.46 -1.22
C ALA A 13 22.08 55.27 -1.95
N GLY A 14 22.78 54.14 -1.91
CA GLY A 14 22.28 52.87 -2.41
C GLY A 14 21.10 52.42 -1.56
N ALA A 15 19.87 52.63 -2.06
CA ALA A 15 18.68 52.06 -1.49
C ALA A 15 18.71 50.54 -1.76
N THR A 16 19.12 49.73 -0.77
CA THR A 16 18.90 48.31 -0.76
C THR A 16 17.42 48.06 -0.58
N LEU A 17 16.69 47.86 -1.70
CA LEU A 17 15.31 47.36 -1.67
C LEU A 17 15.34 45.99 -0.97
N PRO A 18 14.44 45.74 0.02
CA PRO A 18 14.32 44.44 0.59
C PRO A 18 13.89 43.47 -0.54
N ARG A 19 14.74 42.49 -0.83
CA ARG A 19 14.36 41.39 -1.67
C ARG A 19 13.27 40.63 -0.89
N PHE A 20 12.03 40.88 -1.23
CA PHE A 20 10.96 39.98 -0.84
C PHE A 20 11.30 38.60 -1.46
N ALA A 21 11.77 37.69 -0.65
CA ALA A 21 11.89 36.31 -1.06
C ALA A 21 10.43 35.85 -1.35
N ILE A 22 10.10 35.77 -2.62
CA ILE A 22 8.87 35.11 -3.04
C ILE A 22 9.04 33.69 -2.49
N ALA A 23 8.26 33.32 -1.49
CA ALA A 23 8.24 31.96 -1.00
C ALA A 23 7.94 31.06 -2.21
N ALA A 24 8.90 30.22 -2.58
CA ALA A 24 8.73 29.33 -3.72
C ALA A 24 7.46 28.52 -3.47
N ALA A 25 6.58 28.48 -4.47
CA ALA A 25 5.35 27.73 -4.38
C ALA A 25 5.67 26.28 -4.00
N MET A 26 4.89 25.73 -3.07
CA MET A 26 5.07 24.36 -2.61
C MET A 26 4.89 23.41 -3.81
N PRO A 27 5.83 22.50 -4.09
CA PRO A 27 5.69 21.57 -5.21
C PRO A 27 4.44 20.70 -5.01
N GLU A 28 3.76 20.40 -6.12
CA GLU A 28 2.56 19.60 -6.12
C GLU A 28 2.82 18.23 -6.73
N LEU A 29 2.24 17.19 -6.12
CA LEU A 29 2.25 15.82 -6.62
C LEU A 29 0.83 15.24 -6.57
N THR A 30 0.56 14.36 -7.53
CA THR A 30 -0.67 13.55 -7.58
C THR A 30 -0.35 12.11 -7.28
N SER A 31 -1.21 11.47 -6.48
CA SER A 31 -1.12 10.03 -6.22
C SER A 31 -2.41 9.30 -6.59
N ILE A 32 -2.28 8.00 -6.89
CA ILE A 32 -3.40 7.13 -7.24
C ILE A 32 -3.29 5.78 -6.54
N ARG A 33 -4.45 5.23 -6.15
CA ARG A 33 -4.59 3.91 -5.53
C ARG A 33 -5.89 3.23 -5.94
N SER A 34 -6.05 1.95 -5.63
CA SER A 34 -7.19 1.17 -6.10
C SER A 34 -8.51 1.47 -5.40
N THR A 35 -8.49 1.94 -4.15
CA THR A 35 -9.72 2.24 -3.37
C THR A 35 -9.52 3.49 -2.52
N ALA A 36 -10.60 4.20 -2.26
CA ALA A 36 -10.54 5.46 -1.50
C ALA A 36 -10.20 5.24 -0.02
N LYS A 37 -10.79 4.23 0.62
CA LYS A 37 -10.66 3.97 2.05
C LYS A 37 -10.31 2.51 2.32
N SER A 38 -9.20 2.28 3.00
CA SER A 38 -8.81 0.98 3.55
C SER A 38 -7.67 1.17 4.55
N TRP A 39 -7.51 0.26 5.51
CA TRP A 39 -6.37 0.25 6.41
C TRP A 39 -5.04 0.27 5.67
N ILE A 40 -4.92 -0.40 4.54
CA ILE A 40 -3.67 -0.46 3.77
C ILE A 40 -3.20 0.90 3.20
N TRP A 41 -4.08 1.90 3.12
CA TRP A 41 -3.77 3.25 2.64
C TRP A 41 -3.58 4.27 3.76
N MET A 42 -3.87 3.91 5.03
CA MET A 42 -3.95 4.87 6.12
C MET A 42 -2.66 5.63 6.40
N ALA A 43 -1.49 5.10 6.05
CA ALA A 43 -0.24 5.86 6.20
C ALA A 43 -0.21 7.09 5.27
N GLU A 44 -0.70 6.98 4.02
CA GLU A 44 -0.85 8.13 3.12
C GLU A 44 -2.00 9.04 3.55
N ASP A 45 -3.16 8.47 3.93
CA ASP A 45 -4.30 9.25 4.41
C ASP A 45 -3.95 10.05 5.66
N TYR A 46 -3.21 9.45 6.60
CA TYR A 46 -2.74 10.15 7.78
C TYR A 46 -1.68 11.19 7.44
N ALA A 47 -0.81 10.94 6.44
CA ALA A 47 0.11 11.96 5.96
C ALA A 47 -0.63 13.16 5.35
N LEU A 48 -1.70 12.90 4.60
CA LEU A 48 -2.49 13.92 3.92
C LEU A 48 -3.30 14.75 4.91
N HIS A 49 -4.12 14.11 5.74
CA HIS A 49 -5.06 14.77 6.64
C HIS A 49 -4.45 15.19 7.99
N GLY A 50 -3.37 14.54 8.42
CA GLY A 50 -2.59 14.91 9.60
C GLY A 50 -1.58 16.05 9.36
N GLY A 51 -1.48 16.54 8.11
CA GLY A 51 -0.62 17.67 7.75
C GLY A 51 0.86 17.33 7.55
N PHE A 52 1.24 16.05 7.52
CA PHE A 52 2.66 15.64 7.39
C PHE A 52 3.24 15.97 6.02
N PHE A 53 2.45 15.93 4.95
CA PHE A 53 2.91 16.39 3.64
C PHE A 53 3.16 17.91 3.61
N THR A 54 2.30 18.68 4.25
CA THR A 54 2.51 20.14 4.40
C THR A 54 3.74 20.42 5.24
N GLN A 55 3.96 19.68 6.34
CA GLN A 55 5.17 19.77 7.15
C GLN A 55 6.44 19.43 6.35
N ALA A 56 6.37 18.46 5.45
CA ALA A 56 7.46 18.09 4.55
C ALA A 56 7.64 19.09 3.38
N GLY A 57 6.74 20.05 3.21
CA GLY A 57 6.81 21.10 2.18
C GLY A 57 6.37 20.62 0.79
N VAL A 58 5.39 19.73 0.69
CA VAL A 58 4.78 19.25 -0.55
C VAL A 58 3.27 19.27 -0.44
N LYS A 59 2.58 19.65 -1.52
CA LYS A 59 1.14 19.51 -1.66
C LYS A 59 0.83 18.21 -2.40
N VAL A 60 -0.08 17.41 -1.86
CA VAL A 60 -0.45 16.11 -2.44
C VAL A 60 -1.95 16.07 -2.70
N THR A 61 -2.33 15.57 -3.89
CA THR A 61 -3.71 15.25 -4.23
C THR A 61 -3.80 13.76 -4.48
N ALA A 62 -4.51 13.04 -3.59
CA ALA A 62 -4.71 11.60 -3.70
C ALA A 62 -6.03 11.29 -4.42
N SER A 63 -6.03 10.26 -5.26
CA SER A 63 -7.20 9.77 -6.01
C SER A 63 -7.33 8.25 -5.91
N ALA A 64 -8.51 7.74 -6.26
CA ALA A 64 -8.78 6.31 -6.35
C ALA A 64 -9.53 6.01 -7.66
N SER A 65 -9.05 5.03 -8.42
CA SER A 65 -9.58 4.73 -9.76
C SER A 65 -10.17 3.33 -9.92
N GLY A 66 -10.15 2.53 -8.88
CA GLY A 66 -10.38 1.10 -9.01
C GLY A 66 -9.11 0.35 -9.46
N ARG A 67 -9.17 -0.98 -9.37
CA ARG A 67 -8.00 -1.82 -9.71
C ARG A 67 -7.77 -1.88 -11.22
N GLY A 68 -6.49 -1.99 -11.61
CA GLY A 68 -6.07 -2.26 -13.00
C GLY A 68 -5.73 -1.03 -13.82
N THR A 69 -6.02 0.19 -13.34
CA THR A 69 -5.72 1.44 -14.06
C THR A 69 -4.58 2.24 -13.44
N ASN A 70 -4.16 1.93 -12.20
CA ASN A 70 -3.17 2.70 -11.47
C ASN A 70 -1.81 2.72 -12.16
N MET A 71 -1.27 1.55 -12.47
CA MET A 71 0.03 1.44 -13.14
C MET A 71 -0.01 2.03 -14.55
N THR A 72 -1.12 1.88 -15.29
CA THR A 72 -1.32 2.52 -16.60
C THR A 72 -1.32 4.04 -16.48
N SER A 73 -1.97 4.59 -15.46
CA SER A 73 -1.99 6.04 -15.20
C SER A 73 -0.59 6.57 -14.85
N LEU A 74 0.19 5.79 -14.09
CA LEU A 74 1.58 6.14 -13.79
C LEU A 74 2.46 6.17 -15.04
N ILE A 75 2.40 5.11 -15.86
CA ILE A 75 3.20 5.00 -17.08
C ILE A 75 2.80 6.04 -18.13
N GLY A 76 1.53 6.44 -18.15
CA GLY A 76 1.00 7.50 -19.00
C GLY A 76 1.23 8.92 -18.48
N ASP A 77 2.05 9.10 -17.42
CA ASP A 77 2.35 10.39 -16.77
C ASP A 77 1.09 11.16 -16.30
N SER A 78 -0.04 10.48 -16.11
CA SER A 78 -1.28 11.09 -15.62
C SER A 78 -1.26 11.32 -14.10
N VAL A 79 -0.40 10.62 -13.39
CA VAL A 79 -0.14 10.77 -11.95
C VAL A 79 1.36 10.66 -11.67
N ASP A 80 1.80 11.24 -10.56
CA ASP A 80 3.20 11.25 -10.16
C ASP A 80 3.60 10.02 -9.36
N VAL A 81 2.67 9.49 -8.54
CA VAL A 81 2.90 8.36 -7.65
C VAL A 81 1.74 7.37 -7.75
N GLU A 82 2.06 6.11 -7.82
CA GLU A 82 1.11 4.99 -7.78
C GLU A 82 1.33 4.18 -6.51
N TRP A 83 0.22 3.78 -5.87
CA TRP A 83 0.19 2.88 -4.73
C TRP A 83 -0.40 1.53 -5.13
N GLY A 84 0.38 0.49 -4.95
CA GLY A 84 -0.05 -0.86 -5.31
C GLY A 84 0.66 -1.94 -4.52
N ASP A 85 0.33 -3.19 -4.86
CA ASP A 85 1.02 -4.36 -4.32
C ASP A 85 2.28 -4.70 -5.14
N PRO A 86 3.30 -5.31 -4.52
CA PRO A 86 4.53 -5.68 -5.21
C PRO A 86 4.32 -6.68 -6.35
N GLY A 87 3.28 -7.50 -6.32
CA GLY A 87 2.99 -8.46 -7.39
C GLY A 87 2.59 -7.77 -8.69
N GLU A 88 1.74 -6.74 -8.60
CA GLU A 88 1.38 -5.90 -9.74
C GLU A 88 2.61 -5.18 -10.30
N ALA A 89 3.43 -4.60 -9.44
CA ALA A 89 4.67 -3.93 -9.84
C ALA A 89 5.70 -4.90 -10.45
N LEU A 90 5.88 -6.11 -9.90
CA LEU A 90 6.76 -7.14 -10.43
C LEU A 90 6.29 -7.58 -11.83
N ASN A 91 4.99 -7.81 -12.02
CA ASN A 91 4.42 -8.16 -13.32
C ASN A 91 4.54 -7.01 -14.34
N ALA A 92 4.39 -5.76 -13.90
CA ALA A 92 4.62 -4.60 -14.75
C ALA A 92 6.09 -4.52 -15.20
N LYS A 93 7.06 -4.80 -14.31
CA LYS A 93 8.49 -4.88 -14.66
C LYS A 93 8.81 -6.04 -15.59
N LYS A 94 8.20 -7.22 -15.38
CA LYS A 94 8.30 -8.36 -16.31
C LYS A 94 7.90 -7.97 -17.72
N ASN A 95 6.94 -7.04 -17.85
CA ASN A 95 6.48 -6.47 -19.13
C ASN A 95 7.27 -5.21 -19.54
N ASN A 96 8.46 -4.97 -18.97
CA ASN A 96 9.38 -3.87 -19.28
C ASN A 96 8.81 -2.46 -19.09
N LEU A 97 7.84 -2.26 -18.19
CA LEU A 97 7.31 -0.92 -17.90
C LEU A 97 8.35 -0.08 -17.15
N ALA A 98 8.43 1.20 -17.55
CA ALA A 98 9.46 2.14 -17.09
C ALA A 98 9.02 2.92 -15.85
N PHE A 99 9.27 2.40 -14.64
CA PHE A 99 9.01 3.05 -13.36
C PHE A 99 10.07 2.65 -12.33
N ARG A 100 10.04 3.27 -11.16
CA ARG A 100 10.82 2.90 -9.96
C ARG A 100 9.93 2.93 -8.73
N THR A 101 10.06 1.92 -7.89
CA THR A 101 9.51 1.96 -6.53
C THR A 101 10.41 2.81 -5.65
N ILE A 102 9.83 3.72 -4.88
CA ILE A 102 10.55 4.73 -4.08
C ILE A 102 10.26 4.65 -2.58
N GLY A 103 9.33 3.79 -2.17
CA GLY A 103 9.00 3.62 -0.75
C GLY A 103 7.97 2.51 -0.51
N GLN A 104 7.75 2.24 0.78
CA GLN A 104 6.74 1.30 1.27
C GLN A 104 6.06 1.84 2.53
N THR A 105 4.89 1.27 2.88
CA THR A 105 4.20 1.62 4.13
C THR A 105 3.69 0.42 4.90
N VAL A 106 3.27 -0.66 4.22
CA VAL A 106 2.69 -1.85 4.84
C VAL A 106 3.64 -3.03 4.69
N GLY A 107 4.12 -3.51 5.82
CA GLY A 107 5.14 -4.55 5.93
C GLY A 107 4.62 -5.92 6.32
N LYS A 108 3.31 -6.10 6.33
CA LYS A 108 2.65 -7.38 6.53
C LYS A 108 1.57 -7.54 5.47
N PHE A 109 1.21 -8.76 5.16
CA PHE A 109 0.15 -8.99 4.18
C PHE A 109 -1.16 -8.39 4.69
N GLY A 110 -1.62 -7.32 4.09
CA GLY A 110 -2.75 -6.50 4.59
C GLY A 110 -4.14 -7.04 4.25
N SER A 111 -4.27 -8.16 3.53
CA SER A 111 -5.55 -8.83 3.26
C SER A 111 -5.65 -10.12 4.06
N HIS A 112 -6.81 -10.36 4.65
CA HIS A 112 -7.08 -11.53 5.48
C HIS A 112 -7.87 -12.59 4.71
N VAL A 113 -7.71 -13.86 5.07
CA VAL A 113 -8.53 -14.94 4.53
C VAL A 113 -9.70 -15.20 5.49
N MET A 114 -10.88 -14.84 5.04
CA MET A 114 -12.14 -14.92 5.79
C MET A 114 -12.97 -16.08 5.30
N VAL A 115 -13.58 -16.84 6.22
CA VAL A 115 -14.49 -17.94 5.90
C VAL A 115 -15.70 -17.87 6.85
N LYS A 116 -16.87 -18.26 6.38
CA LYS A 116 -18.06 -18.35 7.24
C LYS A 116 -17.76 -19.21 8.47
N GLN A 117 -18.09 -18.73 9.66
CA GLN A 117 -17.80 -19.42 10.92
C GLN A 117 -18.44 -20.82 10.96
N SER A 118 -19.62 -21.01 10.38
CA SER A 118 -20.27 -22.33 10.26
C SER A 118 -19.42 -23.34 9.48
N VAL A 119 -18.70 -22.88 8.44
CA VAL A 119 -17.80 -23.73 7.64
C VAL A 119 -16.55 -24.08 8.45
N LEU A 120 -15.97 -23.09 9.16
CA LEU A 120 -14.81 -23.32 10.03
C LEU A 120 -15.15 -24.34 11.13
N THR A 121 -16.29 -24.17 11.79
CA THR A 121 -16.77 -25.08 12.84
C THR A 121 -16.99 -26.49 12.30
N ALA A 122 -17.63 -26.63 11.14
CA ALA A 122 -17.87 -27.93 10.50
C ALA A 122 -16.55 -28.66 10.12
N LYS A 123 -15.49 -27.90 9.84
CA LYS A 123 -14.16 -28.44 9.53
C LYS A 123 -13.25 -28.58 10.76
N GLY A 124 -13.73 -28.23 11.97
CA GLY A 124 -12.95 -28.27 13.22
C GLY A 124 -11.78 -27.26 13.25
N ILE A 125 -11.89 -26.14 12.52
CA ILE A 125 -10.85 -25.13 12.40
C ILE A 125 -11.12 -23.96 13.33
N THR A 126 -10.06 -23.54 14.02
CA THR A 126 -10.03 -22.32 14.85
C THR A 126 -8.87 -21.43 14.41
N GLU A 127 -8.80 -20.23 14.94
CA GLU A 127 -7.65 -19.32 14.68
C GLU A 127 -6.33 -19.91 15.18
N ALA A 128 -6.35 -20.70 16.24
CA ALA A 128 -5.18 -21.41 16.81
C ALA A 128 -4.79 -22.69 16.05
N SER A 129 -5.57 -23.14 15.09
CA SER A 129 -5.27 -24.36 14.33
C SER A 129 -3.94 -24.22 13.57
N PRO A 130 -3.15 -25.33 13.42
CA PRO A 130 -1.92 -25.33 12.66
C PRO A 130 -2.10 -24.82 11.23
N VAL A 131 -1.08 -24.13 10.68
CA VAL A 131 -1.11 -23.56 9.32
C VAL A 131 -1.52 -24.61 8.27
N ALA A 132 -0.95 -25.82 8.34
CA ALA A 132 -1.28 -26.91 7.41
C ALA A 132 -2.77 -27.30 7.46
N ALA A 133 -3.38 -27.36 8.66
CA ALA A 133 -4.80 -27.64 8.83
C ALA A 133 -5.69 -26.53 8.26
N LYS A 134 -5.32 -25.27 8.50
CA LYS A 134 -5.99 -24.10 7.92
C LYS A 134 -5.94 -24.12 6.40
N ILE A 135 -4.78 -24.43 5.81
CA ILE A 135 -4.63 -24.56 4.36
C ILE A 135 -5.52 -25.69 3.82
N ALA A 136 -5.47 -26.87 4.43
CA ALA A 136 -6.30 -28.00 4.01
C ALA A 136 -7.81 -27.68 4.07
N ALA A 137 -8.23 -26.84 5.00
CA ALA A 137 -9.62 -26.42 5.14
C ALA A 137 -10.15 -25.58 3.95
N LEU A 138 -9.28 -25.01 3.13
CA LEU A 138 -9.65 -24.29 1.91
C LEU A 138 -10.24 -25.23 0.83
N LYS A 139 -9.91 -26.53 0.88
CA LYS A 139 -10.37 -27.50 -0.13
C LYS A 139 -11.88 -27.53 -0.25
N GLY A 140 -12.36 -27.37 -1.48
CA GLY A 140 -13.76 -27.37 -1.85
C GLY A 140 -14.50 -26.05 -1.65
N LEU A 141 -13.85 -25.02 -1.08
CA LEU A 141 -14.49 -23.72 -0.84
C LEU A 141 -14.49 -22.84 -2.11
N ARG A 142 -15.54 -22.05 -2.23
CA ARG A 142 -15.65 -20.96 -3.19
C ARG A 142 -15.10 -19.69 -2.51
N MET A 143 -13.94 -19.24 -2.95
CA MET A 143 -13.25 -18.10 -2.33
C MET A 143 -13.30 -16.89 -3.24
N GLY A 144 -13.90 -15.81 -2.75
CA GLY A 144 -13.93 -14.53 -3.43
C GLY A 144 -12.57 -13.81 -3.38
N ASP A 145 -12.20 -13.18 -4.47
CA ASP A 145 -11.01 -12.34 -4.58
C ASP A 145 -11.25 -11.15 -5.52
N THR A 146 -10.26 -10.30 -5.72
CA THR A 146 -10.36 -9.11 -6.58
C THR A 146 -10.00 -9.36 -8.04
N GLY A 147 -9.82 -10.60 -8.43
CA GLY A 147 -9.46 -11.05 -9.78
C GLY A 147 -7.99 -11.42 -9.95
N PRO A 148 -7.66 -12.10 -11.06
CA PRO A 148 -6.35 -12.68 -11.31
C PRO A 148 -5.20 -11.69 -11.17
N GLY A 149 -4.09 -12.15 -10.54
CA GLY A 149 -2.86 -11.39 -10.35
C GLY A 149 -2.92 -10.31 -9.28
N GLY A 150 -4.03 -10.13 -8.57
CA GLY A 150 -4.10 -9.28 -7.39
C GLY A 150 -3.56 -9.95 -6.14
N ALA A 151 -3.14 -9.18 -5.15
CA ALA A 151 -2.61 -9.73 -3.92
C ALA A 151 -3.55 -10.74 -3.24
N PRO A 152 -4.89 -10.53 -3.17
CA PRO A 152 -5.82 -11.53 -2.67
C PRO A 152 -5.83 -12.84 -3.47
N ASP A 153 -5.87 -12.79 -4.80
CA ASP A 153 -5.81 -13.95 -5.69
C ASP A 153 -4.47 -14.69 -5.53
N ASN A 154 -3.36 -13.94 -5.56
CA ASN A 154 -2.02 -14.48 -5.38
C ASN A 154 -1.86 -15.20 -4.03
N LEU A 155 -2.44 -14.66 -2.94
CA LEU A 155 -2.41 -15.33 -1.63
C LEU A 155 -3.17 -16.65 -1.65
N LEU A 156 -4.38 -16.69 -2.21
CA LEU A 156 -5.17 -17.91 -2.28
C LEU A 156 -4.47 -18.97 -3.14
N ARG A 157 -3.85 -18.58 -4.26
CA ARG A 157 -3.04 -19.49 -5.10
C ARG A 157 -1.79 -19.98 -4.38
N TRP A 158 -1.11 -19.11 -3.66
CA TRP A 158 0.06 -19.47 -2.87
C TRP A 158 -0.29 -20.47 -1.76
N LEU A 159 -1.40 -20.25 -1.03
CA LEU A 159 -1.89 -21.17 -0.02
C LEU A 159 -2.28 -22.51 -0.65
N ALA A 160 -2.94 -22.52 -1.79
CA ALA A 160 -3.27 -23.74 -2.53
C ALA A 160 -2.00 -24.51 -2.91
N ALA A 161 -0.99 -23.83 -3.46
CA ALA A 161 0.30 -24.44 -3.81
C ALA A 161 0.96 -25.09 -2.60
N LYS A 162 1.01 -24.40 -1.45
CA LYS A 162 1.55 -24.95 -0.20
C LYS A 162 0.79 -26.19 0.29
N GLY A 163 -0.49 -26.25 0.05
CA GLY A 163 -1.34 -27.40 0.40
C GLY A 163 -1.35 -28.51 -0.64
N GLY A 164 -0.58 -28.39 -1.71
CA GLY A 164 -0.62 -29.36 -2.82
C GLY A 164 -1.96 -29.38 -3.56
N MET A 165 -2.74 -28.31 -3.47
CA MET A 165 -4.05 -28.18 -4.10
C MET A 165 -3.95 -27.51 -5.47
N ASN A 166 -4.84 -27.89 -6.38
CA ASN A 166 -5.06 -27.13 -7.61
C ASN A 166 -6.06 -25.99 -7.34
N PRO A 167 -5.66 -24.71 -7.50
CA PRO A 167 -6.52 -23.58 -7.16
C PRO A 167 -7.77 -23.45 -8.05
N ASN A 168 -7.80 -24.14 -9.20
CA ASN A 168 -8.92 -24.07 -10.13
C ASN A 168 -9.95 -25.19 -9.91
N THR A 169 -9.55 -26.30 -9.28
CA THR A 169 -10.41 -27.47 -9.08
C THR A 169 -10.65 -27.80 -7.62
N ASP A 170 -9.59 -27.73 -6.78
CA ASP A 170 -9.68 -28.02 -5.35
C ASP A 170 -10.13 -26.80 -4.54
N LEU A 171 -9.76 -25.59 -4.99
CA LEU A 171 -10.17 -24.30 -4.45
C LEU A 171 -10.83 -23.52 -5.60
N ARG A 172 -12.09 -23.15 -5.45
CA ARG A 172 -12.82 -22.41 -6.51
C ARG A 172 -12.63 -20.92 -6.29
N LEU A 173 -11.69 -20.31 -7.01
CA LEU A 173 -11.51 -18.86 -7.01
C LEU A 173 -12.65 -18.18 -7.78
N VAL A 174 -13.25 -17.18 -7.18
CA VAL A 174 -14.39 -16.43 -7.72
C VAL A 174 -13.98 -14.95 -7.80
N PRO A 175 -13.54 -14.49 -8.97
CA PRO A 175 -13.16 -13.09 -9.16
C PRO A 175 -14.40 -12.18 -9.06
N ILE A 176 -14.35 -11.19 -8.17
CA ILE A 176 -15.45 -10.26 -7.92
C ILE A 176 -14.97 -8.82 -8.12
N GLN A 177 -15.52 -8.18 -9.14
CA GLN A 177 -15.30 -6.77 -9.38
C GLN A 177 -16.18 -5.90 -8.46
N GLY A 178 -15.72 -4.68 -8.13
CA GLY A 178 -16.46 -3.76 -7.27
C GLY A 178 -16.02 -3.74 -5.80
N GLY A 179 -14.91 -4.42 -5.48
CA GLY A 179 -14.24 -4.33 -4.17
C GLY A 179 -15.07 -4.90 -3.01
N GLY A 180 -14.83 -4.36 -1.81
CA GLY A 180 -15.43 -4.85 -0.56
C GLY A 180 -16.95 -4.99 -0.57
N PRO A 181 -17.72 -3.98 -0.99
CA PRO A 181 -19.19 -4.08 -1.04
C PRO A 181 -19.70 -5.24 -1.90
N ALA A 182 -19.08 -5.46 -3.07
CA ALA A 182 -19.47 -6.55 -3.96
C ALA A 182 -19.13 -7.92 -3.39
N ILE A 183 -17.97 -8.06 -2.74
CA ILE A 183 -17.55 -9.29 -2.03
C ILE A 183 -18.52 -9.60 -0.87
N LEU A 184 -18.88 -8.60 -0.05
CA LEU A 184 -19.84 -8.79 1.04
C LEU A 184 -21.22 -9.17 0.53
N ALA A 185 -21.67 -8.59 -0.58
CA ALA A 185 -22.93 -8.96 -1.22
C ALA A 185 -22.92 -10.42 -1.73
N ALA A 186 -21.82 -10.85 -2.37
CA ALA A 186 -21.64 -12.23 -2.83
C ALA A 186 -21.63 -13.22 -1.67
N LEU A 187 -20.96 -12.88 -0.57
CA LEU A 187 -20.92 -13.65 0.66
C LEU A 187 -22.31 -13.80 1.29
N GLY A 188 -23.06 -12.70 1.39
CA GLY A 188 -24.43 -12.69 1.92
C GLY A 188 -25.42 -13.52 1.09
N LYS A 189 -25.26 -13.49 -0.24
CA LYS A 189 -26.05 -14.31 -1.17
C LYS A 189 -25.63 -15.78 -1.24
N GLY A 190 -24.57 -16.18 -0.52
CA GLY A 190 -24.05 -17.54 -0.56
C GLY A 190 -23.39 -17.94 -1.88
N VAL A 191 -22.97 -16.97 -2.71
CA VAL A 191 -22.21 -17.21 -3.93
C VAL A 191 -20.79 -17.71 -3.59
N ILE A 192 -20.23 -17.18 -2.50
CA ILE A 192 -18.92 -17.56 -1.95
C ILE A 192 -19.06 -18.06 -0.52
N ASP A 193 -18.13 -18.93 -0.09
CA ASP A 193 -18.03 -19.47 1.26
C ASP A 193 -17.07 -18.68 2.15
N GLY A 194 -16.18 -17.94 1.51
CA GLY A 194 -15.19 -17.08 2.10
C GLY A 194 -14.58 -16.16 1.06
N PHE A 195 -13.59 -15.37 1.46
CA PHE A 195 -12.88 -14.45 0.56
C PHE A 195 -11.50 -14.06 1.11
N CYS A 196 -10.69 -13.43 0.27
CA CYS A 196 -9.49 -12.75 0.69
C CYS A 196 -9.62 -11.25 0.39
N LEU A 197 -9.56 -10.41 1.42
CA LEU A 197 -9.52 -8.94 1.27
C LEU A 197 -9.10 -8.27 2.57
N SER A 198 -8.69 -6.99 2.45
CA SER A 198 -8.28 -6.15 3.58
C SER A 198 -9.46 -5.61 4.39
N SER A 199 -9.18 -5.18 5.59
CA SER A 199 -10.07 -4.36 6.41
C SER A 199 -10.35 -2.99 5.72
N PRO A 200 -11.59 -2.43 5.82
CA PRO A 200 -12.66 -2.82 6.74
C PRO A 200 -13.56 -3.97 6.24
N THR A 201 -13.36 -4.52 5.04
CA THR A 201 -14.25 -5.57 4.50
C THR A 201 -14.22 -6.83 5.37
N SER A 202 -13.05 -7.24 5.85
CA SER A 202 -12.90 -8.39 6.74
C SER A 202 -13.65 -8.19 8.07
N ASP A 203 -13.55 -7.01 8.67
CA ASP A 203 -14.23 -6.71 9.94
C ASP A 203 -15.75 -6.66 9.77
N LEU A 204 -16.23 -6.08 8.68
CA LEU A 204 -17.65 -6.08 8.33
C LEU A 204 -18.18 -7.49 8.07
N ALA A 205 -17.35 -8.39 7.52
CA ALA A 205 -17.73 -9.80 7.34
C ALA A 205 -17.88 -10.53 8.67
N VAL A 206 -17.04 -10.25 9.65
CA VAL A 206 -17.19 -10.78 11.02
C VAL A 206 -18.49 -10.26 11.62
N GLN A 207 -18.72 -8.96 11.58
CA GLN A 207 -19.85 -8.31 12.22
C GLN A 207 -21.20 -8.71 11.59
N LYS A 208 -21.29 -8.64 10.25
CA LYS A 208 -22.58 -8.70 9.55
C LYS A 208 -22.90 -10.06 8.95
N TYR A 209 -21.88 -10.89 8.72
CA TYR A 209 -22.04 -12.16 7.98
C TYR A 209 -21.55 -13.39 8.75
N GLY A 210 -21.13 -13.21 10.02
CA GLY A 210 -20.67 -14.30 10.87
C GLY A 210 -19.47 -15.05 10.29
N CYS A 211 -18.50 -14.32 9.75
CA CYS A 211 -17.23 -14.88 9.31
C CYS A 211 -16.22 -14.96 10.47
N GLY A 212 -15.30 -15.92 10.35
CA GLY A 212 -14.08 -15.98 11.17
C GLY A 212 -12.84 -15.81 10.29
N TYR A 213 -11.74 -15.46 10.94
CA TYR A 213 -10.43 -15.43 10.31
C TYR A 213 -9.90 -16.85 10.16
N LEU A 214 -9.82 -17.37 8.94
CA LEU A 214 -8.99 -18.54 8.67
C LEU A 214 -7.51 -18.16 8.81
N PHE A 215 -7.13 -17.00 8.25
CA PHE A 215 -5.84 -16.37 8.47
C PHE A 215 -6.02 -14.86 8.73
N ASN A 216 -5.66 -14.41 9.92
CA ASN A 216 -5.35 -13.00 10.12
C ASN A 216 -3.90 -12.79 9.70
N MET A 217 -3.70 -12.26 8.50
CA MET A 217 -2.39 -12.13 7.88
C MET A 217 -1.49 -11.07 8.51
N VAL A 218 -2.06 -10.19 9.34
CA VAL A 218 -1.30 -9.16 10.06
C VAL A 218 -0.78 -9.68 11.40
N THR A 219 -1.61 -10.41 12.16
CA THR A 219 -1.26 -10.87 13.52
C THR A 219 -0.73 -12.29 13.56
N ASN A 220 -1.13 -13.14 12.61
CA ASN A 220 -0.73 -14.56 12.56
C ASN A 220 -0.56 -15.05 11.12
N PRO A 221 0.39 -14.46 10.33
CA PRO A 221 0.68 -14.92 8.98
C PRO A 221 1.41 -16.26 8.97
N PRO A 222 1.39 -17.00 7.84
CA PRO A 222 2.37 -18.05 7.60
C PRO A 222 3.80 -17.52 7.75
N PRO A 223 4.74 -18.30 8.39
CA PRO A 223 6.09 -17.81 8.69
C PRO A 223 6.87 -17.27 7.48
N GLU A 224 6.64 -17.84 6.30
CA GLU A 224 7.31 -17.43 5.06
C GLU A 224 6.93 -16.02 4.60
N LEU A 225 5.82 -15.49 5.09
CA LEU A 225 5.34 -14.13 4.78
C LEU A 225 5.64 -13.13 5.91
N ALA A 226 6.44 -13.50 6.91
CA ALA A 226 6.77 -12.62 8.04
C ALA A 226 7.51 -11.34 7.61
N HIS A 227 8.31 -11.39 6.53
CA HIS A 227 9.05 -10.25 5.97
C HIS A 227 8.49 -9.79 4.61
N PHE A 228 7.19 -9.91 4.45
CA PHE A 228 6.50 -9.51 3.22
C PHE A 228 6.34 -7.99 3.17
N THR A 229 6.54 -7.38 2.02
CA THR A 229 6.09 -6.00 1.74
C THR A 229 4.76 -6.06 1.01
N TYR A 230 3.75 -5.39 1.53
CA TYR A 230 2.41 -5.45 0.98
C TYR A 230 2.03 -4.23 0.16
N ILE A 231 2.38 -3.04 0.62
CA ILE A 231 2.07 -1.80 -0.10
C ILE A 231 3.35 -1.00 -0.33
N ILE A 232 3.56 -0.70 -1.60
CA ILE A 232 4.68 0.11 -2.10
C ILE A 232 4.15 1.33 -2.85
N CYS A 233 4.97 2.38 -2.94
CA CYS A 233 4.72 3.49 -3.84
C CYS A 233 5.78 3.55 -4.94
N SER A 234 5.31 3.78 -6.16
CA SER A 234 6.12 3.80 -7.37
C SER A 234 5.94 5.12 -8.11
N THR A 235 6.95 5.52 -8.88
CA THR A 235 6.93 6.74 -9.71
C THR A 235 7.50 6.46 -11.09
N GLY A 236 7.02 7.18 -12.10
CA GLY A 236 7.55 7.11 -13.46
C GLY A 236 9.00 7.60 -13.52
N VAL A 237 9.80 7.08 -14.46
CA VAL A 237 11.21 7.47 -14.62
C VAL A 237 11.35 8.96 -14.92
N LYS A 238 10.43 9.52 -15.71
CA LYS A 238 10.39 10.96 -16.01
C LYS A 238 10.12 11.78 -14.75
N THR A 239 9.10 11.45 -13.99
CA THR A 239 8.77 12.13 -12.72
C THR A 239 9.92 12.01 -11.72
N LEU A 240 10.57 10.84 -11.64
CA LEU A 240 11.74 10.63 -10.78
C LEU A 240 12.88 11.59 -11.10
N HIS A 241 13.10 11.88 -12.38
CA HIS A 241 14.10 12.85 -12.82
C HIS A 241 13.64 14.29 -12.57
N ASP A 242 12.47 14.66 -13.06
CA ASP A 242 12.03 16.05 -13.13
C ASP A 242 11.53 16.60 -11.78
N LYS A 243 10.95 15.73 -10.93
CA LYS A 243 10.34 16.11 -9.64
C LYS A 243 11.03 15.46 -8.43
N ARG A 244 12.32 15.11 -8.56
CA ARG A 244 13.05 14.36 -7.51
C ARG A 244 12.93 14.97 -6.12
N GLU A 245 13.09 16.28 -5.97
CA GLU A 245 12.99 16.96 -4.67
C GLU A 245 11.55 16.87 -4.11
N ALA A 246 10.54 16.99 -4.95
CA ALA A 246 9.15 16.84 -4.53
C ALA A 246 8.86 15.39 -4.06
N LEU A 247 9.41 14.38 -4.73
CA LEU A 247 9.31 12.99 -4.32
C LEU A 247 10.01 12.72 -2.99
N ILE A 248 11.18 13.32 -2.74
CA ILE A 248 11.86 13.23 -1.44
C ILE A 248 10.96 13.82 -0.34
N ARG A 249 10.36 14.99 -0.57
CA ARG A 249 9.41 15.61 0.38
C ARG A 249 8.16 14.73 0.59
N TYR A 250 7.65 14.13 -0.48
CA TYR A 250 6.53 13.19 -0.39
C TYR A 250 6.87 12.01 0.53
N VAL A 251 7.99 11.34 0.29
CA VAL A 251 8.43 10.22 1.12
C VAL A 251 8.81 10.68 2.54
N THR A 252 9.28 11.92 2.73
CA THR A 252 9.46 12.52 4.07
C THR A 252 8.13 12.64 4.81
N GLY A 253 7.08 13.12 4.15
CA GLY A 253 5.74 13.18 4.75
C GLY A 253 5.19 11.80 5.14
N LEU A 254 5.45 10.78 4.32
CA LEU A 254 5.13 9.38 4.66
C LEU A 254 5.94 8.90 5.87
N ALA A 255 7.23 9.20 5.94
CA ALA A 255 8.08 8.80 7.06
C ALA A 255 7.62 9.46 8.38
N LEU A 256 7.24 10.73 8.35
CA LEU A 256 6.64 11.43 9.48
C LEU A 256 5.32 10.81 9.92
N SER A 257 4.47 10.44 8.97
CA SER A 257 3.21 9.75 9.24
C SER A 257 3.42 8.38 9.87
N LEU A 258 4.32 7.56 9.30
CA LEU A 258 4.67 6.24 9.85
C LEU A 258 5.24 6.37 11.26
N LYS A 259 6.13 7.33 11.49
CA LYS A 259 6.64 7.62 12.83
C LYS A 259 5.52 7.98 13.80
N ALA A 260 4.60 8.86 13.40
CA ALA A 260 3.47 9.27 14.23
C ALA A 260 2.50 8.12 14.53
N ILE A 261 2.30 7.17 13.60
CA ILE A 261 1.51 5.94 13.83
C ILE A 261 2.12 5.09 14.94
N HIS A 262 3.45 4.99 14.99
CA HIS A 262 4.17 4.20 15.99
C HIS A 262 4.32 4.93 17.33
N ASP A 263 4.58 6.25 17.32
CA ASP A 263 4.83 7.03 18.53
C ASP A 263 3.54 7.30 19.31
N ASP A 264 2.40 7.48 18.62
CA ASP A 264 1.10 7.76 19.24
C ASP A 264 -0.02 6.95 18.57
N PRO A 265 -0.10 5.63 18.85
CA PRO A 265 -1.15 4.77 18.32
C PRO A 265 -2.57 5.22 18.70
N ALA A 266 -2.72 5.88 19.87
CA ALA A 266 -4.03 6.36 20.34
C ALA A 266 -4.54 7.52 19.45
N LYS A 267 -3.67 8.46 19.11
CA LYS A 267 -3.98 9.56 18.19
C LYS A 267 -4.25 9.04 16.79
N PHE A 268 -3.46 8.08 16.30
CA PHE A 268 -3.71 7.44 15.02
C PHE A 268 -5.06 6.72 15.01
N LYS A 269 -5.42 5.97 16.07
CA LYS A 269 -6.72 5.33 16.20
C LYS A 269 -7.87 6.35 16.14
N ALA A 270 -7.73 7.46 16.89
CA ALA A 270 -8.73 8.53 16.90
C ALA A 270 -8.95 9.16 15.51
N PHE A 271 -7.93 9.17 14.66
CA PHE A 271 -8.05 9.56 13.25
C PHE A 271 -8.63 8.45 12.37
N ALA A 272 -8.09 7.23 12.48
CA ALA A 272 -8.38 6.14 11.55
C ALA A 272 -9.84 5.66 11.63
N ILE A 273 -10.39 5.51 12.82
CA ILE A 273 -11.73 4.96 13.02
C ILE A 273 -12.82 5.82 12.37
N PRO A 274 -12.91 7.13 12.64
CA PRO A 274 -13.88 7.99 11.95
C PRO A 274 -13.62 8.10 10.44
N PHE A 275 -12.36 8.16 10.02
CA PHE A 275 -11.98 8.26 8.61
C PHE A 275 -12.45 7.04 7.81
N LEU A 276 -12.30 5.84 8.36
CA LEU A 276 -12.76 4.59 7.76
C LEU A 276 -14.26 4.33 7.96
N GLU A 277 -14.96 5.21 8.68
CA GLU A 277 -16.41 5.07 8.97
C GLU A 277 -16.75 3.75 9.68
N LEU A 278 -15.87 3.34 10.61
CA LEU A 278 -16.06 2.08 11.35
C LEU A 278 -17.02 2.27 12.50
N ASP A 279 -17.96 1.32 12.63
CA ASP A 279 -18.86 1.26 13.79
C ASP A 279 -18.07 1.01 15.10
N ALA A 280 -18.50 1.59 16.19
CA ALA A 280 -17.88 1.43 17.50
C ALA A 280 -17.75 -0.06 17.91
N ALA A 281 -18.70 -0.90 17.49
CA ALA A 281 -18.71 -2.34 17.81
C ALA A 281 -17.51 -3.11 17.19
N ILE A 282 -16.95 -2.64 16.08
CA ILE A 282 -15.81 -3.29 15.41
C ILE A 282 -14.51 -2.49 15.50
N ALA A 283 -14.59 -1.22 15.93
CA ALA A 283 -13.46 -0.29 15.91
C ALA A 283 -12.22 -0.82 16.66
N GLU A 284 -12.41 -1.41 17.84
CA GLU A 284 -11.31 -1.95 18.64
C GLU A 284 -10.66 -3.16 17.97
N GLY A 285 -11.46 -4.11 17.50
CA GLY A 285 -10.99 -5.30 16.81
C GLY A 285 -10.29 -4.95 15.49
N ALA A 286 -10.86 -4.03 14.72
CA ALA A 286 -10.27 -3.55 13.48
C ALA A 286 -8.92 -2.86 13.73
N PHE A 287 -8.83 -2.01 14.76
CA PHE A 287 -7.57 -1.36 15.12
C PHE A 287 -6.50 -2.38 15.55
N SER A 288 -6.80 -3.23 16.52
CA SER A 288 -5.86 -4.23 17.05
C SER A 288 -5.43 -5.25 15.98
N GLY A 289 -6.34 -5.60 15.07
CA GLY A 289 -6.07 -6.52 13.97
C GLY A 289 -5.21 -5.95 12.84
N ASN A 290 -5.10 -4.62 12.72
CA ASN A 290 -4.46 -3.97 11.58
C ASN A 290 -3.30 -3.02 11.95
N ALA A 291 -3.30 -2.39 13.13
CA ALA A 291 -2.36 -1.32 13.46
C ALA A 291 -0.88 -1.73 13.34
N SER A 292 -0.55 -3.01 13.58
CA SER A 292 0.82 -3.51 13.51
C SER A 292 1.31 -3.82 12.08
N MET A 293 0.52 -3.49 11.03
CA MET A 293 0.92 -3.77 9.66
C MET A 293 1.93 -2.76 9.09
N TYR A 294 1.99 -1.56 9.66
CA TYR A 294 2.83 -0.49 9.12
C TYR A 294 4.29 -0.68 9.46
N TYR A 295 5.16 -0.40 8.49
CA TYR A 295 6.58 -0.29 8.75
C TYR A 295 6.90 0.99 9.54
N PRO A 296 8.00 0.97 10.33
CA PRO A 296 8.42 2.18 11.05
C PRO A 296 8.97 3.28 10.13
N ASN A 297 9.33 2.94 8.90
CA ASN A 297 9.89 3.87 7.92
C ASN A 297 9.63 3.37 6.48
N PRO A 298 9.75 4.23 5.45
CA PRO A 298 9.44 3.87 4.07
C PRO A 298 10.56 3.13 3.32
N THR A 299 11.65 2.73 3.98
CA THR A 299 12.77 2.06 3.30
C THR A 299 12.44 0.63 2.92
N LEU A 300 13.01 0.17 1.81
CA LEU A 300 12.88 -1.20 1.32
C LEU A 300 14.22 -1.92 1.42
N THR A 301 14.16 -3.24 1.61
CA THR A 301 15.34 -4.11 1.69
C THR A 301 15.34 -5.18 0.61
N GLU A 302 16.53 -5.65 0.25
CA GLU A 302 16.67 -6.74 -0.71
C GLU A 302 16.04 -8.05 -0.20
N ALA A 303 16.03 -8.28 1.11
CA ALA A 303 15.38 -9.44 1.72
C ALA A 303 13.86 -9.42 1.48
N GLN A 304 13.23 -8.26 1.63
CA GLN A 304 11.81 -8.08 1.33
C GLN A 304 11.51 -8.31 -0.15
N PHE A 305 12.34 -7.77 -1.05
CA PHE A 305 12.22 -8.00 -2.47
C PHE A 305 12.26 -9.51 -2.80
N LYS A 306 13.24 -10.25 -2.27
CA LYS A 306 13.36 -11.70 -2.48
C LYS A 306 12.15 -12.46 -1.97
N THR A 307 11.61 -12.08 -0.80
CA THR A 307 10.36 -12.67 -0.26
C THR A 307 9.18 -12.44 -1.21
N ASN A 308 9.03 -11.23 -1.72
CA ASN A 308 7.96 -10.89 -2.66
C ASN A 308 8.10 -11.65 -3.99
N VAL A 309 9.30 -11.74 -4.55
CA VAL A 309 9.55 -12.50 -5.78
C VAL A 309 9.21 -13.98 -5.58
N ALA A 310 9.69 -14.61 -4.49
CA ALA A 310 9.40 -16.01 -4.21
C ALA A 310 7.89 -16.28 -4.02
N PHE A 311 7.18 -15.35 -3.40
CA PHE A 311 5.72 -15.43 -3.25
C PHE A 311 5.00 -15.37 -4.60
N ILE A 312 5.37 -14.41 -5.45
CA ILE A 312 4.76 -14.24 -6.78
C ILE A 312 5.11 -15.42 -7.70
N ASP A 313 6.34 -15.91 -7.68
CA ASP A 313 6.74 -17.08 -8.47
C ASP A 313 5.93 -18.33 -8.09
N ALA A 314 5.67 -18.53 -6.81
CA ALA A 314 4.82 -19.64 -6.37
C ALA A 314 3.36 -19.47 -6.85
N ALA A 315 2.82 -18.25 -6.80
CA ALA A 315 1.48 -17.95 -7.30
C ALA A 315 1.41 -18.12 -8.83
N ASN A 316 2.38 -17.59 -9.58
CA ASN A 316 2.49 -17.71 -11.03
C ASN A 316 2.58 -19.16 -11.48
N LYS A 317 3.42 -19.96 -10.83
CA LYS A 317 3.52 -21.41 -11.11
C LYS A 317 2.17 -22.10 -10.99
N THR A 318 1.40 -21.74 -9.98
CA THR A 318 0.06 -22.31 -9.73
C THR A 318 -0.96 -21.81 -10.76
N ALA A 319 -0.78 -20.62 -11.30
CA ALA A 319 -1.58 -20.05 -12.38
C ALA A 319 -1.17 -20.57 -13.78
N GLY A 320 -0.08 -21.34 -13.90
CA GLY A 320 0.49 -21.78 -15.17
C GLY A 320 1.30 -20.68 -15.89
N GLU A 321 1.71 -19.65 -15.17
CA GLU A 321 2.50 -18.53 -15.67
C GLU A 321 4.01 -18.72 -15.48
N SER A 322 4.81 -18.01 -16.27
CA SER A 322 6.25 -18.02 -16.16
C SER A 322 6.73 -17.32 -14.88
N PRO A 323 7.83 -17.77 -14.27
CA PRO A 323 8.43 -17.10 -13.13
C PRO A 323 8.96 -15.71 -13.50
N MET A 324 9.34 -14.93 -12.49
CA MET A 324 10.01 -13.65 -12.70
C MET A 324 11.37 -13.86 -13.36
N PRO A 325 11.74 -13.03 -14.35
CA PRO A 325 13.02 -13.18 -15.04
C PRO A 325 14.20 -12.87 -14.09
N ALA A 326 15.30 -13.58 -14.25
CA ALA A 326 16.51 -13.38 -13.42
C ALA A 326 17.11 -11.97 -13.55
N SER A 327 16.81 -11.25 -14.66
CA SER A 327 17.18 -9.85 -14.87
C SER A 327 16.42 -8.88 -13.96
N LEU A 328 15.31 -9.31 -13.37
CA LEU A 328 14.55 -8.51 -12.42
C LEU A 328 15.23 -8.57 -11.04
N THR A 329 16.00 -7.55 -10.75
CA THR A 329 16.77 -7.42 -9.51
C THR A 329 16.18 -6.32 -8.61
N PHE A 330 16.58 -6.30 -7.34
CA PHE A 330 16.25 -5.21 -6.42
C PHE A 330 16.59 -3.83 -7.03
N ALA A 331 17.80 -3.65 -7.55
CA ALA A 331 18.26 -2.41 -8.15
C ALA A 331 17.51 -2.04 -9.44
N SER A 332 16.97 -3.01 -10.19
CA SER A 332 16.17 -2.72 -11.39
C SER A 332 14.76 -2.21 -11.05
N MET A 333 14.23 -2.57 -9.89
CA MET A 333 12.87 -2.23 -9.47
C MET A 333 12.83 -1.04 -8.52
N TYR A 334 13.75 -0.96 -7.55
CA TYR A 334 13.74 0.04 -6.49
C TYR A 334 14.79 1.13 -6.70
N ASP A 335 14.44 2.36 -6.29
CA ASP A 335 15.38 3.44 -6.07
C ASP A 335 15.38 3.79 -4.57
N PRO A 336 16.30 3.25 -3.77
CA PRO A 336 16.36 3.49 -2.33
C PRO A 336 16.75 4.93 -1.98
N SER A 337 17.39 5.65 -2.90
CA SER A 337 17.94 6.97 -2.66
C SER A 337 16.91 8.04 -2.29
N ILE A 338 15.64 7.87 -2.71
CA ILE A 338 14.54 8.74 -2.33
C ILE A 338 14.18 8.55 -0.85
N ALA A 339 13.96 7.29 -0.44
CA ALA A 339 13.64 6.97 0.95
C ALA A 339 14.81 7.30 1.90
N GLU A 340 16.05 7.01 1.50
CA GLU A 340 17.25 7.36 2.26
C GLU A 340 17.41 8.88 2.45
N ALA A 341 17.15 9.66 1.39
CA ALA A 341 17.18 11.12 1.49
C ALA A 341 16.05 11.66 2.37
N ALA A 342 14.86 11.05 2.30
CA ALA A 342 13.72 11.40 3.14
C ALA A 342 14.00 11.12 4.63
N MET A 343 14.57 9.96 4.95
CA MET A 343 14.90 9.59 6.33
C MET A 343 15.93 10.50 7.01
N LYS A 344 16.77 11.20 6.24
CA LYS A 344 17.69 12.21 6.79
C LYS A 344 16.98 13.50 7.23
N ARG A 345 15.67 13.65 6.96
CA ARG A 345 14.85 14.84 7.26
C ARG A 345 13.86 14.61 8.41
N VAL A 346 13.77 13.39 8.94
CA VAL A 346 12.87 12.94 10.03
C VAL A 346 13.63 12.71 11.33
#